data_05cec15fd19d306bc7da44191fbe57df
#
_entry.id   05cec15fd19d306bc7da44191fbe57df
#
_cell.length_a   1.000
_cell.length_b   1.000
_cell.length_c   1.000
_cell.angle_alpha   90.00
_cell.angle_beta   90.00
_cell.angle_gamma   90.00
#
_symmetry.space_group_name_H-M   'P 1'
#
loop_
_entity.id
_entity.type
_entity.pdbx_description
1 polymer ?
#
loop_
_entity_poly.entity_id
_entity_poly.type
_entity_poly.pdbx_seq_one_letter_code
_entity_poly.pdbx_strand_id
1 'polypeptide(L)'
;PKPGETITQQAVIEAIIDKHNTATNSRKFNAVLATASINDAIGYYNLFKEIQKQKQKTNKDYLPLNIACVFSPPAEGNKDIQQIQEDLEQEKEDNKQNPDEKKAALKSIIRDYNKQYGTNHNINEFDLYYQDVQKRIKDQQYSNADYPHKNKIDIVIVVDMLLTGFDSKYLNTLYVDKNLRYHGLIQAFSRTNRVLNDTKPYGNILDFRHQENAV
;
A
#
# COMPACT_ATOMS: atom_id res chain seq x y z
N PRO A 1 -14.92 -11.22 13.96
CA PRO A 1 -15.74 -10.23 14.67
C PRO A 1 -17.22 -10.54 14.48
N LYS A 2 -18.03 -10.20 15.46
CA LYS A 2 -19.49 -10.30 15.31
C LYS A 2 -19.95 -9.21 14.32
N PRO A 3 -21.08 -9.40 13.62
CA PRO A 3 -21.63 -8.35 12.77
C PRO A 3 -21.78 -7.05 13.55
N GLY A 4 -21.14 -5.96 13.09
CA GLY A 4 -21.14 -4.64 13.72
C GLY A 4 -19.91 -4.29 14.56
N GLU A 5 -18.94 -5.19 14.77
CA GLU A 5 -17.68 -4.85 15.43
C GLU A 5 -16.70 -4.24 14.41
N THR A 6 -16.19 -3.05 14.72
CA THR A 6 -15.11 -2.42 13.94
C THR A 6 -13.79 -3.13 14.22
N ILE A 7 -13.16 -3.69 13.17
CA ILE A 7 -11.82 -4.27 13.29
C ILE A 7 -10.82 -3.14 13.51
N THR A 8 -9.94 -3.29 14.50
CA THR A 8 -8.88 -2.31 14.74
C THR A 8 -7.78 -2.44 13.70
N GLN A 9 -7.06 -1.35 13.41
CA GLN A 9 -5.89 -1.37 12.51
C GLN A 9 -4.85 -2.40 12.97
N GLN A 10 -4.66 -2.57 14.27
CA GLN A 10 -3.75 -3.58 14.80
C GLN A 10 -4.18 -5.00 14.40
N ALA A 11 -5.46 -5.33 14.56
CA ALA A 11 -5.97 -6.65 14.19
C ALA A 11 -5.85 -6.90 12.67
N VAL A 12 -6.07 -5.88 11.85
CA VAL A 12 -5.86 -5.95 10.39
C VAL A 12 -4.40 -6.24 10.08
N ILE A 13 -3.46 -5.54 10.69
CA ILE A 13 -2.02 -5.75 10.47
C ILE A 13 -1.59 -7.14 10.90
N GLU A 14 -2.03 -7.62 12.05
CA GLU A 14 -1.74 -8.97 12.52
C GLU A 14 -2.26 -10.02 11.55
N ALA A 15 -3.49 -9.88 11.06
CA ALA A 15 -4.06 -10.76 10.06
C ALA A 15 -3.29 -10.72 8.72
N ILE A 16 -2.83 -9.54 8.30
CA ILE A 16 -2.00 -9.39 7.11
C ILE A 16 -0.67 -10.11 7.29
N ILE A 17 0.04 -9.88 8.39
CA ILE A 17 1.34 -10.50 8.67
C ILE A 17 1.23 -12.02 8.65
N ASP A 18 0.19 -12.58 9.25
CA ASP A 18 -0.02 -14.02 9.32
C ASP A 18 -0.32 -14.64 7.95
N LYS A 19 -1.06 -13.94 7.10
CA LYS A 19 -1.55 -14.47 5.82
C LYS A 19 -0.66 -14.12 4.63
N HIS A 20 0.17 -13.07 4.72
CA HIS A 20 0.85 -12.50 3.58
C HIS A 20 1.75 -13.49 2.83
N ASN A 21 2.53 -14.28 3.54
CA ASN A 21 3.43 -15.25 2.91
C ASN A 21 2.65 -16.29 2.07
N THR A 22 1.54 -16.78 2.59
CA THR A 22 0.67 -17.73 1.87
C THR A 22 -0.01 -17.05 0.68
N ALA A 23 -0.59 -15.87 0.89
CA ALA A 23 -1.31 -15.14 -0.15
C ALA A 23 -0.40 -14.71 -1.32
N THR A 24 0.87 -14.39 -1.04
CA THR A 24 1.84 -13.89 -2.03
C THR A 24 2.83 -14.93 -2.52
N ASN A 25 2.56 -16.22 -2.28
CA ASN A 25 3.47 -17.32 -2.62
C ASN A 25 4.90 -17.06 -2.09
N SER A 26 5.02 -16.95 -0.77
CA SER A 26 6.28 -16.67 -0.07
C SER A 26 6.95 -15.37 -0.55
N ARG A 27 6.15 -14.31 -0.67
CA ARG A 27 6.58 -12.96 -1.09
C ARG A 27 7.11 -12.86 -2.52
N LYS A 28 6.77 -13.81 -3.37
CA LYS A 28 7.06 -13.71 -4.81
C LYS A 28 6.23 -12.62 -5.48
N PHE A 29 5.06 -12.34 -4.94
CA PHE A 29 4.15 -11.31 -5.42
C PHE A 29 4.01 -10.17 -4.42
N ASN A 30 3.50 -9.03 -4.90
CA ASN A 30 3.25 -7.85 -4.10
C ASN A 30 1.77 -7.77 -3.69
N ALA A 31 1.50 -6.95 -2.69
CA ALA A 31 0.16 -6.62 -2.26
C ALA A 31 -0.06 -5.10 -2.21
N VAL A 32 -1.31 -4.69 -2.29
CA VAL A 32 -1.79 -3.33 -1.99
C VAL A 32 -2.66 -3.39 -0.75
N LEU A 33 -2.51 -2.44 0.16
CA LEU A 33 -3.45 -2.15 1.23
C LEU A 33 -4.18 -0.85 0.92
N ALA A 34 -5.46 -0.94 0.56
CA ALA A 34 -6.32 0.20 0.31
C ALA A 34 -6.95 0.69 1.61
N THR A 35 -6.74 1.95 1.94
CA THR A 35 -7.21 2.61 3.17
C THR A 35 -8.26 3.68 2.88
N ALA A 36 -9.06 4.05 3.89
CA ALA A 36 -10.16 4.97 3.74
C ALA A 36 -9.74 6.45 3.70
N SER A 37 -8.58 6.79 4.28
CA SER A 37 -8.10 8.17 4.39
C SER A 37 -6.58 8.25 4.46
N ILE A 38 -6.04 9.46 4.27
CA ILE A 38 -4.60 9.71 4.48
C ILE A 38 -4.21 9.44 5.93
N ASN A 39 -5.04 9.81 6.90
CA ASN A 39 -4.78 9.53 8.31
C ASN A 39 -4.72 8.03 8.58
N ASP A 40 -5.60 7.24 7.99
CA ASP A 40 -5.55 5.79 8.10
C ASP A 40 -4.28 5.23 7.47
N ALA A 41 -3.88 5.70 6.29
CA ALA A 41 -2.65 5.27 5.63
C ALA A 41 -1.41 5.55 6.50
N ILE A 42 -1.32 6.73 7.10
CA ILE A 42 -0.24 7.11 8.03
C ILE A 42 -0.29 6.23 9.29
N GLY A 43 -1.47 6.02 9.85
CA GLY A 43 -1.68 5.15 11.00
C GLY A 43 -1.21 3.72 10.75
N TYR A 44 -1.62 3.12 9.64
CA TYR A 44 -1.16 1.79 9.22
C TYR A 44 0.34 1.72 9.03
N TYR A 45 0.93 2.71 8.34
CA TYR A 45 2.38 2.73 8.12
C TYR A 45 3.18 2.74 9.42
N ASN A 46 2.81 3.63 10.35
CA ASN A 46 3.49 3.72 11.65
C ASN A 46 3.30 2.46 12.49
N LEU A 47 2.09 1.93 12.51
CA LEU A 47 1.75 0.76 13.30
C LEU A 47 2.42 -0.53 12.75
N PHE A 48 2.54 -0.69 11.42
CA PHE A 48 3.35 -1.75 10.82
C PHE A 48 4.79 -1.69 11.30
N LYS A 49 5.41 -0.51 11.31
CA LYS A 49 6.79 -0.33 11.79
C LYS A 49 6.93 -0.76 13.26
N GLU A 50 5.99 -0.35 14.09
CA GLU A 50 6.02 -0.66 15.52
C GLU A 50 5.83 -2.14 15.78
N ILE A 51 4.79 -2.76 15.23
CA ILE A 51 4.50 -4.19 15.41
C ILE A 51 5.65 -5.05 14.88
N GLN A 52 6.18 -4.76 13.70
CA GLN A 52 7.27 -5.51 13.12
C GLN A 52 8.57 -5.37 13.93
N LYS A 53 8.85 -4.19 14.47
CA LYS A 53 9.99 -3.96 15.37
C LYS A 53 9.86 -4.78 16.65
N GLN A 54 8.66 -4.91 17.19
CA GLN A 54 8.41 -5.74 18.37
C GLN A 54 8.55 -7.23 18.04
N LYS A 55 8.01 -7.67 16.91
CA LYS A 55 8.16 -9.06 16.45
C LYS A 55 9.64 -9.44 16.26
N GLN A 56 10.46 -8.55 15.72
CA GLN A 56 11.91 -8.79 15.58
C GLN A 56 12.66 -8.89 16.93
N LYS A 57 12.18 -8.18 17.95
CA LYS A 57 12.78 -8.29 19.30
C LYS A 57 12.47 -9.63 19.96
N THR A 58 11.28 -10.17 19.73
CA THR A 58 10.83 -11.43 20.31
C THR A 58 11.23 -12.66 19.50
N ASN A 59 11.37 -12.49 18.20
CA ASN A 59 11.76 -13.56 17.27
C ASN A 59 12.83 -13.04 16.31
N LYS A 60 14.07 -13.48 16.48
CA LYS A 60 15.21 -13.08 15.65
C LYS A 60 15.12 -13.56 14.20
N ASP A 61 14.36 -14.62 13.96
CA ASP A 61 14.16 -15.19 12.62
C ASP A 61 13.01 -14.51 11.87
N TYR A 62 12.31 -13.59 12.53
CA TYR A 62 11.25 -12.83 11.88
C TYR A 62 11.81 -11.89 10.82
N LEU A 63 11.44 -12.12 9.57
CA LEU A 63 11.76 -11.24 8.44
C LEU A 63 10.62 -10.23 8.25
N PRO A 64 10.85 -8.93 8.51
CA PRO A 64 9.81 -7.92 8.35
C PRO A 64 9.38 -7.78 6.89
N LEU A 65 8.14 -7.38 6.69
CA LEU A 65 7.60 -6.96 5.39
C LEU A 65 8.12 -5.57 5.06
N ASN A 66 8.51 -5.37 3.81
CA ASN A 66 8.89 -4.06 3.30
C ASN A 66 7.63 -3.29 2.90
N ILE A 67 7.32 -2.26 3.66
CA ILE A 67 6.12 -1.45 3.51
C ILE A 67 6.46 -0.12 2.86
N ALA A 68 5.81 0.19 1.74
CA ALA A 68 5.76 1.54 1.17
C ALA A 68 4.40 2.18 1.44
N CYS A 69 4.34 3.50 1.46
CA CYS A 69 3.09 4.23 1.65
C CYS A 69 3.06 5.44 0.72
N VAL A 70 1.98 5.59 -0.03
CA VAL A 70 1.82 6.65 -1.01
C VAL A 70 0.46 7.31 -0.85
N PHE A 71 0.47 8.62 -0.73
CA PHE A 71 -0.69 9.51 -0.83
C PHE A 71 -0.24 10.86 -1.36
N SER A 72 -1.15 11.61 -1.98
CA SER A 72 -0.80 12.93 -2.55
C SER A 72 -0.47 13.93 -1.44
N PRO A 73 0.65 14.68 -1.56
CA PRO A 73 0.97 15.71 -0.58
C PRO A 73 -0.01 16.88 -0.67
N PRO A 74 -0.17 17.66 0.42
CA PRO A 74 -0.87 18.94 0.35
C PRO A 74 -0.24 19.84 -0.72
N ALA A 75 -1.05 20.39 -1.63
CA ALA A 75 -0.57 21.19 -2.74
C ALA A 75 -0.02 22.54 -2.25
N GLU A 76 1.24 22.82 -2.57
CA GLU A 76 1.89 24.10 -2.39
C GLU A 76 2.56 24.51 -3.72
N GLY A 77 1.79 25.13 -4.61
CA GLY A 77 2.35 25.80 -5.78
C GLY A 77 2.90 24.92 -6.91
N ASN A 78 2.96 23.62 -6.75
CA ASN A 78 3.38 22.72 -7.82
C ASN A 78 2.14 22.27 -8.64
N LYS A 79 2.14 22.61 -9.93
CA LYS A 79 1.01 22.33 -10.83
C LYS A 79 0.75 20.82 -11.00
N ASP A 80 1.80 20.01 -11.03
CA ASP A 80 1.67 18.56 -11.23
C ASP A 80 1.01 17.90 -10.02
N ILE A 81 1.37 18.34 -8.80
CA ILE A 81 0.73 17.89 -7.57
C ILE A 81 -0.72 18.38 -7.49
N GLN A 82 -1.00 19.61 -7.93
CA GLN A 82 -2.36 20.14 -7.97
C GLN A 82 -3.24 19.30 -8.92
N GLN A 83 -2.73 18.93 -10.08
CA GLN A 83 -3.47 18.09 -11.03
C GLN A 83 -3.76 16.71 -10.44
N ILE A 84 -2.79 16.06 -9.80
CA ILE A 84 -3.00 14.77 -9.12
C ILE A 84 -4.07 14.89 -8.03
N GLN A 85 -4.05 15.98 -7.25
CA GLN A 85 -5.06 16.20 -6.21
C GLN A 85 -6.46 16.52 -6.77
N GLU A 86 -6.53 17.19 -7.91
CA GLU A 86 -7.81 17.48 -8.57
C GLU A 86 -8.50 16.19 -9.08
N ASP A 87 -7.70 15.21 -9.47
CA ASP A 87 -8.19 13.90 -9.90
C ASP A 87 -8.63 12.98 -8.74
N LEU A 88 -8.29 13.35 -7.48
CA LEU A 88 -8.48 12.55 -6.28
C LEU A 88 -9.23 13.34 -5.19
N GLU A 89 -10.53 13.48 -5.37
CA GLU A 89 -11.38 14.31 -4.49
C GLU A 89 -11.26 13.96 -3.01
N GLN A 90 -11.19 12.68 -2.66
CA GLN A 90 -11.08 12.26 -1.27
C GLN A 90 -9.74 12.68 -0.65
N GLU A 91 -8.63 12.49 -1.35
CA GLU A 91 -7.32 12.94 -0.88
C GLU A 91 -7.22 14.46 -0.77
N LYS A 92 -7.89 15.18 -1.68
CA LYS A 92 -8.00 16.63 -1.62
C LYS A 92 -8.75 17.11 -0.37
N GLU A 93 -9.86 16.48 -0.03
CA GLU A 93 -10.60 16.78 1.20
C GLU A 93 -9.78 16.43 2.45
N ASP A 94 -9.15 15.27 2.48
CA ASP A 94 -8.30 14.84 3.57
C ASP A 94 -7.13 15.81 3.80
N ASN A 95 -6.56 16.35 2.72
CA ASN A 95 -5.43 17.27 2.78
C ASN A 95 -5.80 18.67 3.29
N LYS A 96 -7.07 19.06 3.28
CA LYS A 96 -7.53 20.30 3.91
C LYS A 96 -7.43 20.27 5.43
N GLN A 97 -7.42 19.08 6.02
CA GLN A 97 -7.32 18.88 7.46
C GLN A 97 -5.86 18.60 7.85
N ASN A 98 -5.30 19.43 8.72
CA ASN A 98 -3.93 19.28 9.24
C ASN A 98 -2.85 19.05 8.14
N PRO A 99 -2.74 19.93 7.13
CA PRO A 99 -1.85 19.72 5.99
C PRO A 99 -0.37 19.61 6.41
N ASP A 100 0.06 20.35 7.41
CA ASP A 100 1.45 20.33 7.89
C ASP A 100 1.84 19.00 8.53
N GLU A 101 0.93 18.38 9.27
CA GLU A 101 1.14 17.06 9.87
C GLU A 101 1.26 15.98 8.79
N LYS A 102 0.39 16.01 7.78
CA LYS A 102 0.43 15.09 6.64
C LYS A 102 1.69 15.26 5.81
N LYS A 103 2.11 16.49 5.60
CA LYS A 103 3.37 16.83 4.91
C LYS A 103 4.57 16.31 5.70
N ALA A 104 4.60 16.48 7.01
CA ALA A 104 5.65 15.97 7.89
C ALA A 104 5.69 14.44 7.87
N ALA A 105 4.54 13.79 7.92
CA ALA A 105 4.42 12.34 7.84
C ALA A 105 4.95 11.80 6.49
N LEU A 106 4.56 12.42 5.37
CA LEU A 106 5.03 12.02 4.04
C LEU A 106 6.54 12.22 3.88
N LYS A 107 7.09 13.31 4.39
CA LYS A 107 8.55 13.53 4.43
C LYS A 107 9.27 12.41 5.19
N SER A 108 8.71 11.97 6.32
CA SER A 108 9.28 10.86 7.10
C SER A 108 9.19 9.54 6.34
N ILE A 109 8.06 9.26 5.68
CA ILE A 109 7.85 8.07 4.85
C ILE A 109 8.86 8.03 3.69
N ILE A 110 9.02 9.13 2.96
CA ILE A 110 9.98 9.24 1.85
C ILE A 110 11.41 9.06 2.35
N ARG A 111 11.77 9.63 3.51
CA ARG A 111 13.09 9.43 4.11
C ARG A 111 13.37 7.97 4.44
N ASP A 112 12.41 7.27 5.00
CA ASP A 112 12.55 5.85 5.32
C ASP A 112 12.68 5.01 4.04
N TYR A 113 11.92 5.35 3.00
CA TYR A 113 12.02 4.75 1.67
C TYR A 113 13.41 4.96 1.05
N ASN A 114 13.92 6.19 1.08
CA ASN A 114 15.26 6.49 0.59
C ASN A 114 16.34 5.66 1.31
N LYS A 115 16.21 5.53 2.63
CA LYS A 115 17.12 4.71 3.43
C LYS A 115 17.05 3.23 3.05
N GLN A 116 15.84 2.71 2.81
CA GLN A 116 15.63 1.30 2.46
C GLN A 116 16.18 0.96 1.09
N TYR A 117 15.96 1.84 0.10
CA TYR A 117 16.23 1.54 -1.31
C TYR A 117 17.44 2.27 -1.88
N GLY A 118 18.14 3.08 -1.10
CA GLY A 118 19.29 3.85 -1.57
C GLY A 118 18.94 4.95 -2.58
N THR A 119 17.74 5.52 -2.47
CA THR A 119 17.24 6.60 -3.32
C THR A 119 17.38 7.96 -2.66
N ASN A 120 17.07 9.04 -3.39
CA ASN A 120 17.17 10.41 -2.89
C ASN A 120 15.94 11.26 -3.27
N HIS A 121 14.75 10.69 -3.07
CA HIS A 121 13.50 11.40 -3.34
C HIS A 121 13.21 12.45 -2.27
N ASN A 122 12.47 13.50 -2.67
CA ASN A 122 11.97 14.51 -1.76
C ASN A 122 10.52 14.85 -2.07
N ILE A 123 9.85 15.51 -1.13
CA ILE A 123 8.41 15.81 -1.25
C ILE A 123 8.11 16.82 -2.37
N ASN A 124 9.07 17.67 -2.72
CA ASN A 124 8.87 18.67 -3.79
C ASN A 124 8.93 18.04 -5.18
N GLU A 125 9.47 16.84 -5.28
CA GLU A 125 9.54 16.00 -6.47
C GLU A 125 8.75 14.70 -6.24
N PHE A 126 7.55 14.84 -5.69
CA PHE A 126 6.69 13.70 -5.31
C PHE A 126 6.44 12.74 -6.46
N ASP A 127 6.31 13.24 -7.68
CA ASP A 127 6.11 12.42 -8.87
C ASP A 127 7.23 11.40 -9.09
N LEU A 128 8.49 11.80 -8.83
CA LEU A 128 9.63 10.90 -8.96
C LEU A 128 9.58 9.79 -7.91
N TYR A 129 9.20 10.13 -6.68
CA TYR A 129 8.96 9.13 -5.63
C TYR A 129 7.85 8.16 -6.02
N TYR A 130 6.71 8.69 -6.47
CA TYR A 130 5.56 7.89 -6.89
C TYR A 130 5.89 6.97 -8.05
N GLN A 131 6.57 7.48 -9.08
CA GLN A 131 7.03 6.69 -10.22
C GLN A 131 7.99 5.57 -9.80
N ASP A 132 8.91 5.83 -8.87
CA ASP A 132 9.83 4.81 -8.38
C ASP A 132 9.10 3.69 -7.64
N VAL A 133 8.13 4.04 -6.77
CA VAL A 133 7.27 3.05 -6.09
C VAL A 133 6.50 2.21 -7.12
N GLN A 134 5.89 2.84 -8.13
CA GLN A 134 5.20 2.15 -9.20
C GLN A 134 6.13 1.21 -9.97
N LYS A 135 7.31 1.70 -10.34
CA LYS A 135 8.31 0.94 -11.09
C LYS A 135 8.77 -0.30 -10.32
N ARG A 136 9.02 -0.18 -9.02
CA ARG A 136 9.41 -1.32 -8.17
C ARG A 136 8.34 -2.40 -8.10
N ILE A 137 7.09 -2.06 -8.29
CA ILE A 137 5.98 -3.02 -8.30
C ILE A 137 5.68 -3.53 -9.72
N LYS A 138 5.71 -2.65 -10.73
CA LYS A 138 5.29 -2.97 -12.10
C LYS A 138 6.35 -3.63 -12.94
N ASP A 139 7.55 -3.05 -12.97
CA ASP A 139 8.50 -3.38 -14.03
C ASP A 139 9.27 -4.63 -13.75
N GLN A 140 9.33 -5.05 -12.50
CA GLN A 140 10.14 -6.20 -12.15
C GLN A 140 11.26 -6.47 -13.17
N GLN A 141 12.04 -5.45 -13.45
CA GLN A 141 13.34 -5.60 -14.11
C GLN A 141 14.18 -6.66 -13.38
N TYR A 142 13.62 -7.16 -12.30
CA TYR A 142 14.15 -8.07 -11.35
C TYR A 142 13.17 -9.22 -11.23
N SER A 143 13.55 -10.37 -11.74
CA SER A 143 12.84 -11.60 -11.45
C SER A 143 12.61 -11.70 -9.95
N ASN A 144 11.36 -11.86 -9.54
CA ASN A 144 11.03 -11.91 -8.10
C ASN A 144 11.71 -13.09 -7.39
N ALA A 145 12.09 -14.14 -8.13
CA ALA A 145 12.78 -15.28 -7.58
C ALA A 145 14.22 -14.93 -7.15
N ASP A 146 14.89 -14.05 -7.90
CA ASP A 146 16.32 -13.76 -7.72
C ASP A 146 16.58 -12.39 -7.09
N TYR A 147 15.54 -11.58 -6.87
CA TYR A 147 15.68 -10.24 -6.34
C TYR A 147 15.80 -10.26 -4.83
N PRO A 148 16.88 -9.68 -4.27
CA PRO A 148 17.04 -9.66 -2.82
C PRO A 148 15.83 -9.03 -2.13
N HIS A 149 15.29 -9.69 -1.10
CA HIS A 149 14.13 -9.23 -0.36
C HIS A 149 14.25 -7.75 0.11
N LYS A 150 15.45 -7.32 0.48
CA LYS A 150 15.72 -5.93 0.89
C LYS A 150 15.38 -4.87 -0.17
N ASN A 151 15.31 -5.25 -1.43
CA ASN A 151 15.03 -4.35 -2.56
C ASN A 151 13.57 -4.39 -3.03
N LYS A 152 12.75 -5.29 -2.48
CA LYS A 152 11.34 -5.46 -2.84
C LYS A 152 10.43 -4.59 -1.98
N ILE A 153 9.29 -4.19 -2.56
CA ILE A 153 8.12 -3.74 -1.81
C ILE A 153 7.21 -4.95 -1.66
N ASP A 154 6.91 -5.35 -0.43
CA ASP A 154 5.95 -6.41 -0.15
C ASP A 154 4.52 -5.88 -0.19
N ILE A 155 4.29 -4.75 0.46
CA ILE A 155 2.97 -4.10 0.54
C ILE A 155 3.13 -2.61 0.29
N VAL A 156 2.27 -2.04 -0.57
CA VAL A 156 2.10 -0.59 -0.67
C VAL A 156 0.77 -0.19 -0.05
N ILE A 157 0.83 0.74 0.89
CA ILE A 157 -0.34 1.36 1.52
C ILE A 157 -0.76 2.55 0.67
N VAL A 158 -2.03 2.61 0.31
CA VAL A 158 -2.59 3.66 -0.54
C VAL A 158 -3.92 4.16 -0.03
N VAL A 159 -4.30 5.35 -0.42
CA VAL A 159 -5.68 5.85 -0.28
C VAL A 159 -6.43 5.56 -1.60
N ASP A 160 -6.72 6.54 -2.41
CA ASP A 160 -7.43 6.32 -3.67
C ASP A 160 -6.50 6.16 -4.89
N MET A 161 -5.33 6.76 -4.81
CA MET A 161 -4.41 7.00 -5.90
C MET A 161 -4.00 5.77 -6.70
N LEU A 162 -3.86 4.63 -6.05
CA LEU A 162 -3.26 3.46 -6.65
C LEU A 162 -4.24 2.38 -7.07
N LEU A 163 -5.50 2.50 -6.72
CA LEU A 163 -6.50 1.61 -7.28
C LEU A 163 -6.63 1.79 -8.81
N THR A 164 -6.26 2.97 -9.33
CA THR A 164 -6.26 3.25 -10.77
C THR A 164 -4.88 3.09 -11.45
N GLY A 165 -3.77 3.15 -10.73
CA GLY A 165 -2.41 3.20 -11.27
C GLY A 165 -1.57 1.91 -11.21
N PHE A 166 -1.90 0.96 -10.32
CA PHE A 166 -1.13 -0.29 -10.17
C PHE A 166 -1.73 -1.45 -10.95
N ASP A 167 -1.48 -1.44 -12.22
CA ASP A 167 -1.73 -2.58 -13.07
C ASP A 167 -0.43 -3.36 -13.24
N SER A 168 -0.23 -4.38 -12.44
CA SER A 168 0.97 -5.20 -12.45
C SER A 168 0.64 -6.68 -12.42
N LYS A 169 1.32 -7.45 -13.27
CA LYS A 169 1.25 -8.92 -13.26
C LYS A 169 1.72 -9.52 -11.94
N TYR A 170 2.51 -8.79 -11.19
CA TYR A 170 3.09 -9.23 -9.93
C TYR A 170 2.29 -8.81 -8.71
N LEU A 171 1.30 -7.96 -8.89
CA LEU A 171 0.29 -7.67 -7.88
C LEU A 171 -0.72 -8.83 -7.87
N ASN A 172 -0.75 -9.60 -6.78
CA ASN A 172 -1.69 -10.71 -6.68
C ASN A 172 -2.63 -10.61 -5.48
N THR A 173 -2.39 -9.68 -4.57
CA THR A 173 -3.17 -9.56 -3.33
C THR A 173 -3.60 -8.12 -3.09
N LEU A 174 -4.87 -7.96 -2.76
CA LEU A 174 -5.47 -6.70 -2.34
C LEU A 174 -6.04 -6.86 -0.94
N TYR A 175 -5.53 -6.08 -0.01
CA TYR A 175 -6.09 -5.87 1.32
C TYR A 175 -6.96 -4.64 1.31
N VAL A 176 -8.20 -4.72 1.78
CA VAL A 176 -9.15 -3.62 1.72
C VAL A 176 -9.63 -3.28 3.13
N ASP A 177 -9.30 -2.08 3.61
CA ASP A 177 -9.87 -1.49 4.82
C ASP A 177 -10.53 -0.14 4.48
N LYS A 178 -11.44 -0.16 3.51
CA LYS A 178 -12.28 0.98 3.13
C LYS A 178 -13.59 0.50 2.53
N ASN A 179 -14.61 1.35 2.59
CA ASN A 179 -15.85 1.09 1.86
C ASN A 179 -15.64 1.41 0.39
N LEU A 180 -15.64 0.40 -0.45
CA LEU A 180 -15.55 0.54 -1.90
C LEU A 180 -16.96 0.62 -2.50
N ARG A 181 -17.19 1.57 -3.42
CA ARG A 181 -18.39 1.56 -4.25
C ARG A 181 -18.28 0.42 -5.27
N TYR A 182 -19.41 -0.08 -5.75
CA TYR A 182 -19.52 -1.22 -6.66
C TYR A 182 -18.49 -1.21 -7.80
N HIS A 183 -18.35 -0.09 -8.50
CA HIS A 183 -17.35 0.05 -9.58
C HIS A 183 -15.90 -0.06 -9.06
N GLY A 184 -15.61 0.46 -7.88
CA GLY A 184 -14.29 0.35 -7.24
C GLY A 184 -13.95 -1.08 -6.87
N LEU A 185 -14.92 -1.86 -6.38
CA LEU A 185 -14.76 -3.30 -6.09
C LEU A 185 -14.41 -4.07 -7.37
N ILE A 186 -15.20 -3.91 -8.44
CA ILE A 186 -14.93 -4.60 -9.71
C ILE A 186 -13.56 -4.25 -10.27
N GLN A 187 -13.16 -2.97 -10.25
CA GLN A 187 -11.85 -2.55 -10.71
C GLN A 187 -10.73 -3.14 -9.86
N ALA A 188 -10.90 -3.18 -8.54
CA ALA A 188 -9.94 -3.79 -7.62
C ALA A 188 -9.80 -5.30 -7.90
N PHE A 189 -10.91 -6.01 -8.05
CA PHE A 189 -10.93 -7.43 -8.38
C PHE A 189 -10.23 -7.73 -9.71
N SER A 190 -10.50 -6.96 -10.74
CA SER A 190 -9.93 -7.19 -12.08
C SER A 190 -8.40 -7.06 -12.13
N ARG A 191 -7.81 -6.28 -11.22
CA ARG A 191 -6.35 -6.04 -11.20
C ARG A 191 -5.56 -7.16 -10.59
N THR A 192 -6.09 -7.80 -9.55
CA THR A 192 -5.45 -8.94 -8.92
C THR A 192 -5.59 -10.22 -9.74
N ASN A 193 -6.56 -10.28 -10.66
CA ASN A 193 -6.86 -11.46 -11.47
C ASN A 193 -6.01 -11.62 -12.72
N ARG A 194 -5.04 -10.74 -13.01
CA ARG A 194 -4.13 -10.96 -14.14
C ARG A 194 -3.23 -12.15 -13.88
N VAL A 195 -3.44 -13.19 -14.68
CA VAL A 195 -2.62 -14.40 -14.66
C VAL A 195 -1.26 -14.07 -15.24
N LEU A 196 -0.18 -14.45 -14.57
CA LEU A 196 1.19 -14.32 -15.07
C LEU A 196 1.63 -15.63 -15.72
N ASN A 197 1.44 -16.74 -15.02
CA ASN A 197 1.80 -18.11 -15.41
C ASN A 197 1.16 -19.07 -14.39
N ASP A 198 1.55 -20.34 -14.44
CA ASP A 198 1.06 -21.37 -13.51
C ASP A 198 1.33 -21.06 -12.02
N THR A 199 2.27 -20.15 -11.73
CA THR A 199 2.60 -19.75 -10.36
C THR A 199 1.66 -18.66 -9.81
N LYS A 200 0.92 -17.98 -10.68
CA LYS A 200 -0.12 -17.00 -10.33
C LYS A 200 -1.42 -17.32 -11.07
N PRO A 201 -2.14 -18.38 -10.70
CA PRO A 201 -3.38 -18.77 -11.37
C PRO A 201 -4.56 -17.85 -11.04
N TYR A 202 -4.52 -17.14 -9.92
CA TYR A 202 -5.58 -16.23 -9.44
C TYR A 202 -5.02 -15.11 -8.56
N GLY A 203 -5.85 -14.10 -8.26
CA GLY A 203 -5.58 -13.07 -7.29
C GLY A 203 -6.34 -13.29 -5.98
N ASN A 204 -5.86 -12.69 -4.90
CA ASN A 204 -6.46 -12.75 -3.58
C ASN A 204 -7.00 -11.38 -3.17
N ILE A 205 -8.18 -11.36 -2.56
CA ILE A 205 -8.75 -10.16 -1.94
C ILE A 205 -9.15 -10.49 -0.52
N LEU A 206 -8.66 -9.70 0.42
CA LEU A 206 -9.06 -9.77 1.82
C LEU A 206 -9.74 -8.45 2.19
N ASP A 207 -11.04 -8.50 2.39
CA ASP A 207 -11.86 -7.36 2.77
C ASP A 207 -12.12 -7.38 4.28
N PHE A 208 -11.66 -6.33 4.96
CA PHE A 208 -11.84 -6.14 6.40
C PHE A 208 -13.11 -5.37 6.76
N ARG A 209 -13.86 -4.90 5.77
CA ARG A 209 -15.15 -4.19 5.94
C ARG A 209 -16.37 -5.06 5.65
N HIS A 210 -16.16 -6.35 5.30
CA HIS A 210 -17.24 -7.31 5.04
C HIS A 210 -18.25 -6.87 3.97
N GLN A 211 -17.74 -6.40 2.82
CA GLN A 211 -18.54 -5.89 1.71
C GLN A 211 -19.04 -6.98 0.75
N GLU A 212 -18.87 -8.26 1.09
CA GLU A 212 -19.22 -9.40 0.24
C GLU A 212 -20.69 -9.40 -0.19
N ASN A 213 -21.56 -8.75 0.58
CA ASN A 213 -23.00 -8.64 0.28
C ASN A 213 -23.35 -7.40 -0.57
N ALA A 214 -22.37 -6.60 -1.00
CA ALA A 214 -22.56 -5.39 -1.79
C ALA A 214 -22.27 -5.58 -3.29
N VAL A 215 -22.04 -6.83 -3.72
CA VAL A 215 -21.76 -7.22 -5.10
C VAL A 215 -22.99 -7.84 -5.75
#